data_5f0c54d8a54a8ad3f513244745e6b3fc
#
_entry.id   5f0c54d8a54a8ad3f513244745e6b3fc
#
_cell.length_a   1.000
_cell.length_b   1.000
_cell.length_c   1.000
_cell.angle_alpha   90.00
_cell.angle_beta   90.00
_cell.angle_gamma   90.00
#
_symmetry.space_group_name_H-M   'P 1'
#
loop_
_entity.id
_entity.type
_entity.pdbx_description
1 polymer ?
#
loop_
_entity_poly.entity_id
_entity_poly.type
_entity_poly.pdbx_seq_one_letter_code
_entity_poly.pdbx_strand_id
1 'polypeptide(L)'
;MNNIESTQTAAAQEFQRIARGNIRLLVAFYKPKQEILAAALKIKQPSLSRKLNGKADWMPADIANVADFFGIPFYVLLTTDKLAAYLVPGESNYQPRQHVEADNAISLSTRYQVQHNVAPD
;
A
#
# COMPACT_ATOMS: atom_id res chain seq x y z
N MET A 1 30.82 -13.41 3.29
CA MET A 1 30.39 -13.06 3.37
C MET A 1 29.84 -12.75 3.50
N ASN A 2 29.88 -12.42 3.60
CA ASN A 2 29.37 -11.87 3.88
C ASN A 2 28.45 -11.77 4.06
N ASN A 3 28.00 -11.68 4.47
CA ASN A 3 27.11 -11.51 4.72
C ASN A 3 26.50 -10.52 5.18
N ILE A 4 26.86 -9.69 5.24
CA ILE A 4 26.62 -8.61 5.64
C ILE A 4 25.43 -8.17 5.13
N GLU A 5 25.24 -8.29 3.99
CA GLU A 5 24.13 -7.90 3.44
C GLU A 5 23.01 -8.50 4.06
N SER A 6 23.17 -9.44 4.77
CA SER A 6 22.12 -10.07 5.38
C SER A 6 21.95 -9.62 6.73
N THR A 7 21.74 -8.38 6.91
CA THR A 7 21.51 -7.94 8.26
C THR A 7 20.08 -8.19 8.64
N GLN A 8 19.23 -8.59 7.73
CA GLN A 8 17.84 -8.84 8.08
C GLN A 8 17.66 -10.24 8.60
N THR A 9 16.83 -10.40 9.60
CA THR A 9 16.51 -11.71 10.11
C THR A 9 15.60 -12.42 9.15
N ALA A 10 15.39 -13.71 9.36
CA ALA A 10 14.47 -14.45 8.53
C ALA A 10 13.07 -13.87 8.64
N ALA A 11 12.69 -13.41 9.83
CA ALA A 11 11.37 -12.82 9.99
C ALA A 11 11.23 -11.53 9.20
N ALA A 12 12.29 -10.73 9.17
CA ALA A 12 12.23 -9.49 8.42
C ALA A 12 12.14 -9.75 6.92
N GLN A 13 12.86 -10.78 6.47
CA GLN A 13 12.82 -11.12 5.06
C GLN A 13 11.44 -11.65 4.69
N GLU A 14 10.84 -12.42 5.59
CA GLU A 14 9.52 -12.96 5.32
C GLU A 14 8.49 -11.82 5.28
N PHE A 15 8.64 -10.84 6.13
CA PHE A 15 7.77 -9.69 6.13
C PHE A 15 7.85 -8.99 4.78
N GLN A 16 9.05 -8.78 4.26
CA GLN A 16 9.20 -8.13 2.99
C GLN A 16 8.60 -8.97 1.86
N ARG A 17 8.78 -10.27 1.93
CA ARG A 17 8.25 -11.15 0.91
C ARG A 17 6.73 -11.08 0.87
N ILE A 18 6.10 -11.11 2.03
CA ILE A 18 4.65 -11.09 2.10
C ILE A 18 4.11 -9.74 1.64
N ALA A 19 4.68 -8.65 2.15
CA ALA A 19 4.20 -7.34 1.77
C ALA A 19 4.38 -7.10 0.28
N ARG A 20 5.55 -7.43 -0.25
CA ARG A 20 5.79 -7.21 -1.66
C ARG A 20 4.85 -8.06 -2.52
N GLY A 21 4.63 -9.29 -2.12
CA GLY A 21 3.74 -10.17 -2.87
C GLY A 21 2.32 -9.62 -2.92
N ASN A 22 1.83 -9.14 -1.80
CA ASN A 22 0.49 -8.58 -1.76
C ASN A 22 0.39 -7.31 -2.60
N ILE A 23 1.40 -6.46 -2.51
CA ILE A 23 1.37 -5.22 -3.26
C ILE A 23 1.45 -5.50 -4.75
N ARG A 24 2.30 -6.46 -5.13
CA ARG A 24 2.39 -6.80 -6.55
C ARG A 24 1.07 -7.37 -7.05
N LEU A 25 0.36 -8.09 -6.20
CA LEU A 25 -0.93 -8.64 -6.61
C LEU A 25 -1.93 -7.51 -6.83
N LEU A 26 -1.93 -6.50 -5.95
CA LEU A 26 -2.81 -5.37 -6.13
C LEU A 26 -2.50 -4.61 -7.42
N VAL A 27 -1.23 -4.42 -7.69
CA VAL A 27 -0.83 -3.72 -8.88
C VAL A 27 -1.22 -4.51 -10.13
N ALA A 28 -1.06 -5.82 -10.08
CA ALA A 28 -1.43 -6.66 -11.21
C ALA A 28 -2.95 -6.70 -11.41
N PHE A 29 -3.68 -6.67 -10.32
CA PHE A 29 -5.13 -6.78 -10.41
C PHE A 29 -5.77 -5.48 -10.86
N TYR A 30 -5.36 -4.35 -10.30
CA TYR A 30 -5.99 -3.07 -10.62
C TYR A 30 -5.25 -2.26 -11.68
N LYS A 31 -4.00 -2.60 -11.92
CA LYS A 31 -3.19 -1.96 -12.97
C LYS A 31 -3.19 -0.44 -12.93
N PRO A 32 -2.86 0.12 -11.78
CA PRO A 32 -2.81 1.58 -11.70
C PRO A 32 -1.60 2.07 -12.49
N LYS A 33 -1.64 3.31 -12.95
CA LYS A 33 -0.48 3.87 -13.60
C LYS A 33 0.59 4.03 -12.56
N GLN A 34 1.80 3.62 -12.89
CA GLN A 34 2.85 3.66 -11.92
C GLN A 34 3.19 5.06 -11.46
N GLU A 35 3.09 6.04 -12.35
CA GLU A 35 3.38 7.38 -11.92
C GLU A 35 2.36 7.87 -10.89
N ILE A 36 1.12 7.42 -10.99
CA ILE A 36 0.11 7.82 -10.05
C ILE A 36 0.34 7.13 -8.71
N LEU A 37 0.67 5.85 -8.77
CA LEU A 37 0.95 5.14 -7.53
C LEU A 37 2.19 5.71 -6.86
N ALA A 38 3.23 6.00 -7.63
CA ALA A 38 4.44 6.55 -7.05
C ALA A 38 4.15 7.90 -6.39
N ALA A 39 3.31 8.71 -7.03
CA ALA A 39 2.97 9.99 -6.44
C ALA A 39 2.20 9.80 -5.14
N ALA A 40 1.33 8.82 -5.10
CA ALA A 40 0.58 8.56 -3.88
C ALA A 40 1.50 8.13 -2.74
N LEU A 41 2.58 7.44 -3.07
CA LEU A 41 3.52 7.03 -2.06
C LEU A 41 4.58 8.10 -1.82
N LYS A 42 4.54 9.18 -2.57
CA LYS A 42 5.49 10.26 -2.44
C LYS A 42 6.91 9.83 -2.71
N ILE A 43 7.06 8.98 -3.72
CA ILE A 43 8.38 8.53 -4.14
C ILE A 43 8.45 8.65 -5.64
N LYS A 44 9.64 8.53 -6.19
CA LYS A 44 9.79 8.63 -7.61
C LYS A 44 9.52 7.28 -8.26
N GLN A 45 9.13 7.31 -9.51
CA GLN A 45 8.77 6.09 -10.20
C GLN A 45 9.89 5.04 -10.20
N PRO A 46 11.16 5.41 -10.40
CA PRO A 46 12.20 4.39 -10.34
C PRO A 46 12.29 3.75 -8.95
N SER A 47 12.00 4.52 -7.90
CA SER A 47 12.03 3.95 -6.56
C SER A 47 10.89 2.96 -6.39
N LEU A 48 9.73 3.27 -6.93
CA LEU A 48 8.61 2.36 -6.85
C LEU A 48 8.95 1.07 -7.58
N SER A 49 9.56 1.19 -8.77
CA SER A 49 9.91 0.01 -9.53
C SER A 49 10.87 -0.87 -8.75
N ARG A 50 11.85 -0.27 -8.08
CA ARG A 50 12.80 -1.06 -7.31
C ARG A 50 12.11 -1.78 -6.16
N LYS A 51 11.16 -1.14 -5.50
CA LYS A 51 10.44 -1.79 -4.41
C LYS A 51 9.59 -2.93 -4.94
N LEU A 52 8.95 -2.73 -6.07
CA LEU A 52 8.11 -3.78 -6.64
C LEU A 52 8.94 -4.97 -7.09
N ASN A 53 10.17 -4.73 -7.51
CA ASN A 53 11.03 -5.80 -7.98
C ASN A 53 11.93 -6.40 -6.92
N GLY A 54 11.73 -6.01 -5.69
CA GLY A 54 12.51 -6.61 -4.61
C GLY A 54 13.91 -6.06 -4.46
N LYS A 55 14.22 -4.96 -5.14
CA LYS A 55 15.55 -4.38 -5.04
C LYS A 55 15.61 -3.29 -3.99
N ALA A 56 14.52 -2.96 -3.37
CA ALA A 56 14.49 -2.03 -2.27
C ALA A 56 13.37 -2.51 -1.35
N ASP A 57 13.52 -2.25 -0.07
CA ASP A 57 12.54 -2.74 0.90
C ASP A 57 11.32 -1.85 0.98
N TRP A 58 10.22 -2.46 1.37
CA TRP A 58 9.00 -1.74 1.63
C TRP A 58 9.03 -1.29 3.08
N MET A 59 8.90 0.00 3.29
CA MET A 59 8.86 0.53 4.65
C MET A 59 7.43 0.57 5.13
N PRO A 60 7.21 0.55 6.44
CA PRO A 60 5.84 0.59 6.94
C PRO A 60 5.01 1.74 6.38
N ALA A 61 5.62 2.91 6.23
CA ALA A 61 4.89 4.04 5.69
C ALA A 61 4.47 3.79 4.25
N ASP A 62 5.34 3.13 3.49
CA ASP A 62 5.00 2.83 2.10
C ASP A 62 3.83 1.88 2.05
N ILE A 63 3.84 0.87 2.91
CA ILE A 63 2.80 -0.14 2.92
C ILE A 63 1.47 0.50 3.33
N ALA A 64 1.52 1.38 4.30
CA ALA A 64 0.32 2.07 4.74
C ALA A 64 -0.23 2.94 3.60
N ASN A 65 0.65 3.59 2.86
CA ASN A 65 0.20 4.43 1.76
C ASN A 65 -0.38 3.59 0.63
N VAL A 66 0.17 2.41 0.39
CA VAL A 66 -0.39 1.52 -0.62
C VAL A 66 -1.78 1.08 -0.18
N ALA A 67 -1.93 0.71 1.09
CA ALA A 67 -3.22 0.25 1.58
C ALA A 67 -4.25 1.38 1.44
N ASP A 68 -3.85 2.59 1.76
CA ASP A 68 -4.75 3.71 1.65
C ASP A 68 -5.11 3.98 0.19
N PHE A 69 -4.14 3.87 -0.69
CA PHE A 69 -4.37 4.11 -2.11
C PHE A 69 -5.43 3.15 -2.65
N PHE A 70 -5.36 1.89 -2.26
CA PHE A 70 -6.29 0.90 -2.76
C PHE A 70 -7.53 0.76 -1.86
N GLY A 71 -7.57 1.46 -0.75
CA GLY A 71 -8.75 1.43 0.10
C GLY A 71 -8.93 0.15 0.88
N ILE A 72 -7.84 -0.49 1.28
CA ILE A 72 -7.92 -1.72 2.05
C ILE A 72 -7.24 -1.53 3.39
N PRO A 73 -7.57 -2.33 4.39
CA PRO A 73 -6.92 -2.19 5.68
C PRO A 73 -5.45 -2.53 5.62
N PHE A 74 -4.66 -1.80 6.35
CA PHE A 74 -3.21 -1.98 6.36
C PHE A 74 -2.81 -3.42 6.67
N TYR A 75 -3.42 -4.02 7.67
CA TYR A 75 -2.98 -5.34 8.09
C TYR A 75 -3.18 -6.41 7.03
N VAL A 76 -4.06 -6.15 6.07
CA VAL A 76 -4.29 -7.13 5.03
C VAL A 76 -3.03 -7.33 4.19
N LEU A 77 -2.23 -6.28 4.04
CA LEU A 77 -1.01 -6.40 3.26
C LEU A 77 0.09 -7.12 4.02
N LEU A 78 -0.12 -7.35 5.31
CA LEU A 78 0.89 -8.01 6.12
C LEU A 78 0.60 -9.49 6.35
N THR A 79 -0.46 -9.99 5.74
CA THR A 79 -0.83 -11.39 5.92
C THR A 79 -0.83 -12.09 4.60
N THR A 80 -0.81 -13.42 4.61
CA THR A 80 -0.71 -14.17 3.37
C THR A 80 -2.05 -14.58 2.79
N ASP A 81 -3.12 -14.44 3.52
CA ASP A 81 -4.36 -15.04 3.05
C ASP A 81 -5.59 -14.15 3.14
N LYS A 82 -5.43 -12.87 3.37
CA LYS A 82 -6.60 -12.04 3.51
C LYS A 82 -6.88 -11.12 2.34
N LEU A 83 -5.90 -10.89 1.50
CA LEU A 83 -6.07 -9.94 0.43
C LEU A 83 -7.15 -10.35 -0.55
N ALA A 84 -7.27 -11.62 -0.84
CA ALA A 84 -8.22 -12.06 -1.85
C ALA A 84 -9.64 -11.61 -1.56
N ALA A 85 -9.98 -11.51 -0.30
CA ALA A 85 -11.34 -11.11 0.06
C ALA A 85 -11.61 -9.64 -0.28
N TYR A 86 -10.56 -8.88 -0.52
CA TYR A 86 -10.73 -7.47 -0.81
C TYR A 86 -10.63 -7.15 -2.30
N LEU A 87 -10.34 -8.15 -3.11
CA LEU A 87 -10.27 -7.94 -4.55
C LEU A 87 -11.66 -8.20 -5.11
N VAL A 88 -12.17 -7.27 -5.86
CA VAL A 88 -13.53 -7.39 -6.35
C VAL A 88 -13.50 -7.49 -7.86
N PRO A 89 -13.52 -8.69 -8.38
CA PRO A 89 -13.42 -8.91 -9.80
C PRO A 89 -14.54 -8.21 -10.55
N GLY A 90 -14.22 -7.62 -11.64
CA GLY A 90 -15.25 -7.01 -12.39
C GLY A 90 -15.66 -5.65 -11.91
N GLU A 91 -15.17 -5.25 -10.77
CA GLU A 91 -15.52 -3.97 -10.26
C GLU A 91 -14.65 -2.99 -10.94
N SER A 92 -15.19 -2.16 -11.68
CA SER A 92 -14.35 -1.21 -12.32
C SER A 92 -14.43 0.09 -11.59
N ASN A 93 -15.05 0.10 -10.49
CA ASN A 93 -15.16 1.34 -9.80
C ASN A 93 -14.02 1.58 -8.86
N TYR A 94 -12.93 0.82 -8.96
CA TYR A 94 -11.80 1.09 -8.16
C TYR A 94 -11.39 2.52 -8.37
N GLN A 95 -11.21 3.26 -7.33
CA GLN A 95 -10.83 4.62 -7.42
C GLN A 95 -9.71 4.90 -6.50
N PRO A 96 -8.61 5.35 -7.05
CA PRO A 96 -7.45 5.66 -6.23
C PRO A 96 -7.83 6.72 -5.23
N ARG A 97 -7.34 6.57 -4.06
CA ARG A 97 -7.72 7.48 -3.03
C ARG A 97 -7.25 8.88 -3.25
N GLN A 98 -6.35 9.05 -4.12
CA GLN A 98 -5.85 10.34 -4.27
C GLN A 98 -6.94 11.28 -4.66
N HIS A 99 -7.95 10.79 -5.28
CA HIS A 99 -8.90 11.72 -5.68
C HIS A 99 -9.63 12.27 -4.51
N VAL A 100 -9.46 11.65 -3.43
CA VAL A 100 -10.12 12.11 -2.32
C VAL A 100 -9.47 13.25 -1.77
N GLU A 101 -8.35 13.37 -2.13
CA GLU A 101 -7.64 14.30 -1.56
C GLU A 101 -8.08 15.48 -1.53
N ALA A 102 -8.63 15.71 -2.37
CA ALA A 102 -9.03 16.95 -2.40
C ALA A 102 -9.87 17.13 -1.30
N ASP A 103 -10.74 16.38 -1.21
CA ASP A 103 -11.54 16.64 -0.20
C ASP A 103 -11.14 15.91 0.82
N ASN A 104 -10.45 15.21 0.66
CA ASN A 104 -10.17 14.42 1.51
C ASN A 104 -9.51 14.71 2.50
N ALA A 105 -8.83 15.40 2.37
CA ALA A 105 -8.13 15.64 3.46
C ALA A 105 -9.13 15.71 4.45
N ILE A 106 -10.11 16.24 4.19
CA ILE A 106 -11.07 16.31 5.05
C ILE A 106 -11.60 15.07 5.30
N SER A 107 -11.92 14.39 4.37
CA SER A 107 -12.55 13.22 4.61
C SER A 107 -11.77 12.30 5.41
N LEU A 108 -10.54 12.29 5.29
CA LEU A 108 -9.80 11.46 6.05
C LEU A 108 -9.94 11.73 7.39
N SER A 109 -9.74 12.89 7.77
CA SER A 109 -9.77 13.18 9.11
C SER A 109 -11.14 12.97 9.54
N THR A 110 -12.06 13.20 8.77
CA THR A 110 -13.37 13.00 9.17
C THR A 110 -13.61 11.62 9.45
N ARG A 111 -13.12 10.76 8.73
CA ARG A 111 -13.34 9.42 8.96
C ARG A 111 -12.81 9.00 10.19
N TYR A 112 -11.83 9.54 10.62
CA TYR A 112 -11.27 9.17 11.80
C TYR A 112 -11.72 9.86 12.85
N GLN A 113 -12.19 10.86 12.64
CA GLN A 113 -12.54 11.61 13.61
C GLN A 113 -13.77 11.69 13.59
N VAL A 114 -14.17 11.61 12.88
CA VAL A 114 -15.14 11.52 12.76
C VAL A 114 -15.40 10.61 12.95
N GLN A 115 -15.05 10.42 13.01
CA GLN A 115 -15.08 9.71 13.22
C GLN A 115 -14.52 9.65 14.07
N HIS A 116 -14.43 10.25 14.57
CA HIS A 116 -13.96 10.41 15.21
C HIS A 116 -13.99 11.29 15.54
N ASN A 117 -14.33 11.86 15.40
CA ASN A 117 -14.47 12.58 15.41
C ASN A 117 -14.77 13.10 15.21
N VAL A 118 -15.09 13.24 15.28
CA VAL A 118 -15.39 13.72 14.88
C VAL A 118 -15.84 14.05 14.79
N ALA A 119 -16.02 14.27 14.97
CA ALA A 119 -16.45 14.63 14.82
C ALA A 119 -16.96 15.01 14.78
N PRO A 120 -17.18 15.26 14.86
CA PRO A 120 -17.65 15.56 14.66
C PRO A 120 -17.96 15.75 14.35
N ASP A 121 -17.87 16.24 14.22
CA ASP A 121 -18.04 16.36 13.88
C ASP A 121 -18.26 16.23 13.69
#